data_aca8da02f954d486a814e5e17a593be6
#
_entry.id   aca8da02f954d486a814e5e17a593be6
#
_cell.length_a   1.000
_cell.length_b   1.000
_cell.length_c   1.000
_cell.angle_alpha   90.00
_cell.angle_beta   90.00
_cell.angle_gamma   90.00
#
_symmetry.space_group_name_H-M   'P 1'
#
loop_
_entity.id
_entity.type
_entity.pdbx_description
1 polymer ?
#
loop_
_entity_poly.entity_id
_entity_poly.type
_entity_poly.pdbx_seq_one_letter_code
_entity_poly.pdbx_strand_id
1 'polypeptide(L)'
;AMAGISHLLCDAKAGRPSFDGWNLVQETEDFFLLENPLYRGRYFVRTQGEKNHFSPVVPDWRTNNKIHVTVPPGTKELSVLESYSRGWSARTGKGEELPLSSTERYSILVSVPDSEQQTEILLQYHTPYREWYYSMMGGTALFLLVAALLQRRVNIRTEKEG
;
A
#
# COMPACT_ATOMS: atom_id res chain seq x y z
N ALA A 1 16.08 -12.67 6.43
CA ALA A 1 14.76 -12.99 7.01
C ALA A 1 13.69 -12.50 6.05
N MET A 2 12.72 -13.33 5.69
CA MET A 2 11.54 -12.93 4.90
C MET A 2 10.59 -12.18 5.84
N ALA A 3 10.89 -10.90 6.10
CA ALA A 3 10.03 -10.04 6.89
C ALA A 3 8.70 -9.87 6.13
N GLY A 4 7.59 -10.09 6.80
CA GLY A 4 6.25 -9.93 6.20
C GLY A 4 5.57 -11.23 5.79
N ILE A 5 6.24 -12.38 5.84
CA ILE A 5 5.63 -13.70 5.62
C ILE A 5 5.48 -14.39 6.97
N SER A 6 4.24 -14.69 7.34
CA SER A 6 3.92 -15.40 8.60
C SER A 6 4.02 -16.90 8.46
N HIS A 7 3.51 -17.43 7.36
CA HIS A 7 3.48 -18.87 7.08
C HIS A 7 3.93 -19.14 5.63
N LEU A 8 4.53 -20.27 5.42
CA LEU A 8 4.94 -20.75 4.12
C LEU A 8 4.39 -22.16 3.93
N LEU A 9 3.65 -22.35 2.83
CA LEU A 9 3.19 -23.66 2.40
C LEU A 9 4.14 -24.17 1.32
N CYS A 10 4.75 -25.33 1.55
CA CYS A 10 5.71 -25.95 0.65
C CYS A 10 5.19 -27.31 0.18
N ASP A 11 5.38 -27.65 -1.09
CA ASP A 11 5.08 -28.96 -1.64
C ASP A 11 6.01 -30.01 -1.03
N ALA A 12 5.46 -31.07 -0.46
CA ALA A 12 6.22 -32.17 0.14
C ALA A 12 7.06 -32.93 -0.90
N LYS A 13 6.63 -32.97 -2.16
CA LYS A 13 7.36 -33.61 -3.26
C LYS A 13 8.66 -32.90 -3.63
N ALA A 14 8.74 -31.58 -3.34
CA ALA A 14 9.96 -30.80 -3.54
C ALA A 14 11.02 -31.03 -2.45
N GLY A 15 10.71 -31.86 -1.45
CA GLY A 15 11.54 -32.10 -0.27
C GLY A 15 11.31 -31.02 0.80
N ARG A 16 11.65 -31.33 2.03
CA ARG A 16 11.51 -30.42 3.16
C ARG A 16 12.48 -29.25 3.00
N PRO A 17 11.98 -28.00 2.86
CA PRO A 17 12.85 -26.85 2.75
C PRO A 17 13.57 -26.60 4.08
N SER A 18 14.87 -26.36 4.03
CA SER A 18 15.64 -25.91 5.19
C SER A 18 15.60 -24.39 5.26
N PHE A 19 14.70 -23.87 6.07
CA PHE A 19 14.68 -22.43 6.41
C PHE A 19 15.12 -22.30 7.87
N ASP A 20 16.31 -21.76 8.07
CA ASP A 20 16.83 -21.49 9.41
C ASP A 20 15.88 -20.56 10.17
N GLY A 21 15.46 -21.01 11.33
CA GLY A 21 14.60 -20.25 12.24
C GLY A 21 13.10 -20.36 11.96
N TRP A 22 12.64 -21.18 11.03
CA TRP A 22 11.22 -21.46 10.81
C TRP A 22 10.76 -22.71 11.57
N ASN A 23 9.56 -22.63 12.15
CA ASN A 23 8.96 -23.76 12.87
C ASN A 23 8.06 -24.57 11.94
N LEU A 24 8.18 -25.89 12.00
CA LEU A 24 7.21 -26.78 11.37
C LEU A 24 5.92 -26.77 12.19
N VAL A 25 4.81 -26.35 11.59
CA VAL A 25 3.47 -26.33 12.21
C VAL A 25 2.70 -27.56 11.88
N GLN A 26 2.76 -27.99 10.61
CA GLN A 26 2.03 -29.13 10.10
C GLN A 26 2.81 -29.80 8.97
N GLU A 27 2.74 -31.13 8.94
CA GLU A 27 3.28 -31.94 7.88
C GLU A 27 2.22 -32.98 7.44
N THR A 28 2.04 -33.08 6.12
CA THR A 28 1.17 -34.06 5.48
C THR A 28 1.94 -34.73 4.34
N GLU A 29 1.35 -35.71 3.67
CA GLU A 29 1.93 -36.32 2.49
C GLU A 29 2.11 -35.35 1.31
N ASP A 30 1.29 -34.27 1.26
CA ASP A 30 1.27 -33.34 0.14
C ASP A 30 2.02 -32.03 0.43
N PHE A 31 2.11 -31.59 1.69
CA PHE A 31 2.69 -30.28 2.01
C PHE A 31 3.31 -30.20 3.41
N PHE A 32 4.23 -29.24 3.56
CA PHE A 32 4.73 -28.71 4.83
C PHE A 32 4.17 -27.29 5.05
N LEU A 33 3.65 -27.03 6.25
CA LEU A 33 3.30 -25.68 6.71
C LEU A 33 4.34 -25.21 7.71
N LEU A 34 5.07 -24.18 7.37
CA LEU A 34 6.08 -23.54 8.20
C LEU A 34 5.60 -22.23 8.73
N GLU A 35 5.88 -21.93 9.99
CA GLU A 35 5.63 -20.64 10.64
C GLU A 35 6.94 -19.88 10.82
N ASN A 36 6.89 -18.60 10.55
CA ASN A 36 7.98 -17.69 10.84
C ASN A 36 7.83 -17.11 12.27
N PRO A 37 8.59 -17.58 13.27
CA PRO A 37 8.49 -17.09 14.64
C PRO A 37 8.92 -15.61 14.78
N LEU A 38 9.62 -15.08 13.78
CA LEU A 38 10.02 -13.68 13.72
C LEU A 38 8.98 -12.78 13.04
N TYR A 39 7.87 -13.36 12.57
CA TYR A 39 6.79 -12.58 12.01
C TYR A 39 6.08 -11.77 13.11
N ARG A 40 6.09 -10.48 12.98
CA ARG A 40 5.50 -9.55 13.95
C ARG A 40 4.32 -8.76 13.37
N GLY A 41 3.73 -9.25 12.29
CA GLY A 41 2.66 -8.54 11.59
C GLY A 41 3.19 -7.72 10.42
N ARG A 42 2.36 -6.83 9.89
CA ARG A 42 2.69 -5.95 8.74
C ARG A 42 2.90 -4.49 9.16
N TYR A 43 2.62 -4.16 10.41
CA TYR A 43 2.65 -2.81 10.94
C TYR A 43 3.44 -2.81 12.24
N PHE A 44 4.42 -1.92 12.34
CA PHE A 44 5.32 -1.82 13.49
C PHE A 44 5.49 -0.36 13.87
N VAL A 45 5.57 -0.10 15.17
CA VAL A 45 5.91 1.22 15.69
C VAL A 45 7.26 1.18 16.39
N ARG A 46 7.99 2.28 16.26
CA ARG A 46 9.20 2.55 17.04
C ARG A 46 8.91 3.71 17.98
N THR A 47 9.08 3.48 19.28
CA THR A 47 8.89 4.49 20.32
C THR A 47 10.19 5.18 20.70
N GLN A 48 10.07 6.32 21.38
CA GLN A 48 11.22 7.10 21.84
C GLN A 48 12.04 6.31 22.86
N GLY A 49 13.38 6.35 22.73
CA GLY A 49 14.32 5.67 23.63
C GLY A 49 14.71 4.24 23.23
N GLU A 50 13.99 3.61 22.35
CA GLU A 50 14.25 2.24 21.89
C GLU A 50 14.89 2.24 20.50
N LYS A 51 16.24 2.24 20.43
CA LYS A 51 16.95 2.37 19.15
C LYS A 51 16.69 1.23 18.14
N ASN A 52 16.32 0.03 18.62
CA ASN A 52 16.15 -1.14 17.74
C ASN A 52 14.91 -2.00 18.07
N HIS A 53 14.01 -1.51 18.88
CA HIS A 53 12.82 -2.26 19.24
C HIS A 53 11.61 -1.77 18.46
N PHE A 54 11.02 -2.67 17.66
CA PHE A 54 9.78 -2.44 16.95
C PHE A 54 8.68 -3.26 17.58
N SER A 55 7.64 -2.61 18.04
CA SER A 55 6.45 -3.26 18.57
C SER A 55 5.41 -3.43 17.47
N PRO A 56 4.77 -4.60 17.37
CA PRO A 56 3.69 -4.78 16.39
C PRO A 56 2.48 -3.93 16.78
N VAL A 57 1.79 -3.40 15.76
CA VAL A 57 0.52 -2.71 15.91
C VAL A 57 -0.49 -3.29 14.92
N VAL A 58 -1.75 -3.32 15.30
CA VAL A 58 -2.84 -3.80 14.45
C VAL A 58 -3.58 -2.60 13.88
N PRO A 59 -3.86 -2.54 12.59
CA PRO A 59 -4.67 -1.47 12.03
C PRO A 59 -6.11 -1.56 12.57
N ASP A 60 -6.70 -0.41 12.85
CA ASP A 60 -8.11 -0.32 13.27
C ASP A 60 -9.03 -0.80 12.16
N TRP A 61 -8.70 -0.43 10.93
CA TRP A 61 -9.31 -0.95 9.71
C TRP A 61 -8.40 -0.78 8.49
N ARG A 62 -8.67 -1.56 7.45
CA ARG A 62 -7.93 -1.56 6.20
C ARG A 62 -8.85 -1.81 5.01
N THR A 63 -8.56 -1.12 3.89
CA THR A 63 -9.08 -1.40 2.55
C THR A 63 -7.92 -1.58 1.58
N ASN A 64 -8.19 -1.80 0.29
CA ASN A 64 -7.14 -1.95 -0.73
C ASN A 64 -6.24 -0.71 -0.87
N ASN A 65 -6.76 0.48 -0.55
CA ASN A 65 -6.07 1.74 -0.76
C ASN A 65 -6.04 2.66 0.46
N LYS A 66 -6.53 2.19 1.61
CA LYS A 66 -6.53 2.95 2.86
C LYS A 66 -6.20 2.05 4.04
N ILE A 67 -5.41 2.58 4.96
CA ILE A 67 -5.02 1.92 6.19
C ILE A 67 -5.18 2.95 7.31
N HIS A 68 -5.94 2.60 8.33
CA HIS A 68 -6.09 3.42 9.53
C HIS A 68 -5.45 2.70 10.70
N VAL A 69 -4.54 3.39 11.39
CA VAL A 69 -3.79 2.84 12.51
C VAL A 69 -3.75 3.85 13.64
N THR A 70 -4.14 3.42 14.83
CA THR A 70 -3.91 4.19 16.06
C THR A 70 -2.61 3.75 16.70
N VAL A 71 -1.65 4.66 16.81
CA VAL A 71 -0.34 4.39 17.38
C VAL A 71 -0.24 4.89 18.83
N PRO A 72 0.51 4.20 19.71
CA PRO A 72 0.66 4.59 21.11
C PRO A 72 1.43 5.90 21.28
N PRO A 73 1.31 6.55 22.45
CA PRO A 73 2.09 7.73 22.80
C PRO A 73 3.60 7.50 22.66
N GLY A 74 4.34 8.54 22.30
CA GLY A 74 5.79 8.49 22.13
C GLY A 74 6.26 7.72 20.89
N THR A 75 5.34 7.34 19.98
CA THR A 75 5.70 6.75 18.68
C THR A 75 6.43 7.78 17.84
N LYS A 76 7.60 7.42 17.32
CA LYS A 76 8.39 8.24 16.39
C LYS A 76 8.24 7.82 14.94
N GLU A 77 8.02 6.53 14.72
CA GLU A 77 7.92 5.96 13.39
C GLU A 77 6.88 4.85 13.36
N LEU A 78 6.12 4.82 12.26
CA LEU A 78 5.27 3.70 11.88
C LEU A 78 5.84 3.08 10.61
N SER A 79 6.23 1.83 10.68
CA SER A 79 6.66 1.03 9.52
C SER A 79 5.52 0.15 9.03
N VAL A 80 5.24 0.22 7.73
CA VAL A 80 4.19 -0.56 7.07
C VAL A 80 4.82 -1.41 5.98
N LEU A 81 4.68 -2.73 6.08
CA LEU A 81 5.20 -3.69 5.11
C LEU A 81 4.30 -3.75 3.85
N GLU A 82 4.11 -2.61 3.24
CA GLU A 82 3.51 -2.45 1.91
C GLU A 82 4.55 -1.84 0.98
N SER A 83 4.47 -2.16 -0.31
CA SER A 83 5.38 -1.59 -1.29
C SER A 83 5.24 -0.07 -1.35
N TYR A 84 6.35 0.63 -1.07
CA TYR A 84 6.38 2.08 -1.18
C TYR A 84 6.25 2.49 -2.65
N SER A 85 5.39 3.47 -2.88
CA SER A 85 5.30 4.17 -4.17
C SER A 85 4.89 5.63 -3.94
N ARG A 86 5.09 6.47 -4.95
CA ARG A 86 4.77 7.91 -4.89
C ARG A 86 3.27 8.20 -4.70
N GLY A 87 2.42 7.20 -4.83
CA GLY A 87 0.97 7.35 -4.65
C GLY A 87 0.53 7.30 -3.18
N TRP A 88 1.40 6.90 -2.26
CA TRP A 88 1.06 6.88 -0.85
C TRP A 88 1.16 8.27 -0.22
N SER A 89 0.19 8.59 0.62
CA SER A 89 0.17 9.75 1.52
C SER A 89 -0.22 9.31 2.92
N ALA A 90 0.23 10.02 3.94
CA ALA A 90 -0.17 9.79 5.32
C ALA A 90 -0.62 11.10 5.96
N ARG A 91 -1.64 11.01 6.82
CA ARG A 91 -2.17 12.15 7.59
C ARG A 91 -2.52 11.72 9.00
N THR A 92 -2.45 12.66 9.93
CA THR A 92 -3.02 12.47 11.27
C THR A 92 -4.55 12.47 11.21
N GLY A 93 -5.22 12.01 12.27
CA GLY A 93 -6.67 12.16 12.42
C GLY A 93 -7.17 13.60 12.37
N LYS A 94 -6.28 14.59 12.62
CA LYS A 94 -6.55 16.03 12.48
C LYS A 94 -6.35 16.56 11.05
N GLY A 95 -5.89 15.71 10.12
CA GLY A 95 -5.66 16.07 8.73
C GLY A 95 -4.26 16.62 8.40
N GLU A 96 -3.35 16.69 9.37
CA GLU A 96 -1.97 17.13 9.16
C GLU A 96 -1.20 16.10 8.35
N GLU A 97 -0.45 16.54 7.33
CA GLU A 97 0.35 15.64 6.49
C GLU A 97 1.57 15.14 7.25
N LEU A 98 1.84 13.84 7.12
CA LEU A 98 2.98 13.18 7.73
C LEU A 98 4.02 12.83 6.66
N PRO A 99 5.33 13.05 6.95
CA PRO A 99 6.40 12.67 6.04
C PRO A 99 6.44 11.16 5.82
N LEU A 100 6.52 10.76 4.56
CA LEU A 100 6.69 9.39 4.12
C LEU A 100 8.07 9.19 3.51
N SER A 101 8.69 8.08 3.82
CA SER A 101 9.92 7.63 3.18
C SER A 101 9.86 6.14 2.88
N SER A 102 10.79 5.68 2.05
CA SER A 102 11.01 4.26 1.79
C SER A 102 12.09 3.73 2.72
N THR A 103 11.87 2.53 3.25
CA THR A 103 12.97 1.79 3.89
C THR A 103 13.88 1.18 2.81
N GLU A 104 15.06 0.67 3.19
CA GLU A 104 15.95 -0.10 2.30
C GLU A 104 15.27 -1.32 1.66
N ARG A 105 14.18 -1.79 2.25
CA ARG A 105 13.36 -2.92 1.75
C ARG A 105 12.11 -2.48 1.00
N TYR A 106 12.07 -1.23 0.55
CA TYR A 106 10.94 -0.65 -0.19
C TYR A 106 9.61 -0.65 0.57
N SER A 107 9.61 -0.81 1.89
CA SER A 107 8.42 -0.64 2.73
C SER A 107 8.19 0.83 3.08
N ILE A 108 6.96 1.16 3.48
CA ILE A 108 6.57 2.52 3.86
C ILE A 108 7.05 2.82 5.28
N LEU A 109 7.71 3.95 5.46
CA LEU A 109 8.06 4.51 6.75
C LEU A 109 7.37 5.86 6.92
N VAL A 110 6.56 6.00 7.97
CA VAL A 110 5.87 7.24 8.33
C VAL A 110 6.58 7.85 9.53
N SER A 111 7.02 9.09 9.42
CA SER A 111 7.53 9.85 10.57
C SER A 111 6.35 10.41 11.35
N VAL A 112 6.28 10.07 12.64
CA VAL A 112 5.18 10.46 13.53
C VAL A 112 5.66 11.61 14.42
N PRO A 113 4.93 12.72 14.52
CA PRO A 113 5.27 13.81 15.43
C PRO A 113 5.21 13.33 16.88
N ASP A 114 6.03 13.94 17.73
CA ASP A 114 6.03 13.61 19.14
C ASP A 114 4.69 13.95 19.78
N SER A 115 4.09 12.99 20.44
CA SER A 115 2.79 13.15 21.09
C SER A 115 2.74 12.35 22.39
N GLU A 116 2.27 12.96 23.44
CA GLU A 116 1.98 12.30 24.71
C GLU A 116 0.65 11.52 24.68
N GLN A 117 -0.12 11.67 23.60
CA GLN A 117 -1.39 10.97 23.39
C GLN A 117 -1.28 10.00 22.20
N GLN A 118 -2.24 9.09 22.13
CA GLN A 118 -2.39 8.25 20.96
C GLN A 118 -2.60 9.11 19.71
N THR A 119 -1.99 8.70 18.62
CA THR A 119 -2.11 9.41 17.34
C THR A 119 -2.76 8.51 16.31
N GLU A 120 -3.87 8.96 15.74
CA GLU A 120 -4.52 8.30 14.60
C GLU A 120 -3.77 8.68 13.33
N ILE A 121 -3.46 7.68 12.51
CA ILE A 121 -2.75 7.83 11.23
C ILE A 121 -3.58 7.18 10.15
N LEU A 122 -3.91 7.96 9.12
CA LEU A 122 -4.55 7.51 7.90
C LEU A 122 -3.52 7.50 6.77
N LEU A 123 -3.16 6.30 6.30
CA LEU A 123 -2.44 6.14 5.04
C LEU A 123 -3.44 5.95 3.91
N GLN A 124 -3.21 6.63 2.80
CA GLN A 124 -4.05 6.52 1.61
C GLN A 124 -3.18 6.41 0.36
N TYR A 125 -3.53 5.45 -0.50
CA TYR A 125 -2.94 5.29 -1.81
C TYR A 125 -3.79 5.95 -2.88
N HIS A 126 -3.16 6.79 -3.69
CA HIS A 126 -3.72 7.36 -4.90
C HIS A 126 -2.90 6.90 -6.10
N THR A 127 -3.55 6.39 -7.11
CA THR A 127 -2.85 6.01 -8.34
C THR A 127 -2.13 7.24 -8.91
N PRO A 128 -0.81 7.21 -9.07
CA PRO A 128 -0.06 8.28 -9.70
C PRO A 128 -0.63 8.55 -11.10
N TYR A 129 -0.67 9.81 -11.49
CA TYR A 129 -1.18 10.24 -12.80
C TYR A 129 -2.70 10.04 -13.04
N ARG A 130 -3.50 9.77 -12.00
CA ARG A 130 -4.95 9.61 -12.13
C ARG A 130 -5.60 10.82 -12.82
N GLU A 131 -5.22 12.03 -12.43
CA GLU A 131 -5.75 13.27 -13.01
C GLU A 131 -5.36 13.42 -14.48
N TRP A 132 -4.12 13.08 -14.82
CA TRP A 132 -3.65 13.08 -16.20
C TRP A 132 -4.40 12.07 -17.08
N TYR A 133 -4.69 10.89 -16.54
CA TYR A 133 -5.47 9.86 -17.23
C TYR A 133 -6.89 10.33 -17.54
N TYR A 134 -7.58 10.94 -16.56
CA TYR A 134 -8.91 11.51 -16.80
C TYR A 134 -8.89 12.70 -17.76
N SER A 135 -7.88 13.53 -17.73
CA SER A 135 -7.71 14.64 -18.68
C SER A 135 -7.53 14.14 -20.09
N MET A 136 -6.73 13.08 -20.29
CA MET A 136 -6.59 12.44 -21.62
C MET A 136 -7.89 11.81 -22.11
N MET A 137 -8.61 11.10 -21.24
CA MET A 137 -9.91 10.52 -21.63
C MET A 137 -10.92 11.61 -22.02
N GLY A 138 -11.00 12.67 -21.22
CA GLY A 138 -11.86 13.82 -21.53
C GLY A 138 -11.49 14.51 -22.84
N GLY A 139 -10.21 14.74 -23.08
CA GLY A 139 -9.69 15.30 -24.32
C GLY A 139 -10.02 14.43 -25.55
N THR A 140 -9.86 13.12 -25.43
CA THR A 140 -10.21 12.18 -26.51
C THR A 140 -11.72 12.21 -26.82
N ALA A 141 -12.56 12.19 -25.79
CA ALA A 141 -14.01 12.26 -25.95
C ALA A 141 -14.44 13.56 -26.63
N LEU A 142 -13.87 14.70 -26.22
CA LEU A 142 -14.13 16.01 -26.83
C LEU A 142 -13.69 16.05 -28.30
N PHE A 143 -12.51 15.50 -28.62
CA PHE A 143 -12.01 15.41 -29.98
C PHE A 143 -12.95 14.62 -30.88
N LEU A 144 -13.42 13.46 -30.43
CA LEU A 144 -14.36 12.62 -31.17
C LEU A 144 -15.70 13.33 -31.39
N LEU A 145 -16.21 14.05 -30.38
CA LEU A 145 -17.42 14.84 -30.51
C LEU A 145 -17.29 15.93 -31.56
N VAL A 146 -16.18 16.68 -31.52
CA VAL A 146 -15.92 17.75 -32.52
C VAL A 146 -15.79 17.17 -33.92
N ALA A 147 -15.05 16.06 -34.07
CA ALA A 147 -14.92 15.38 -35.38
C ALA A 147 -16.28 14.94 -35.93
N ALA A 148 -17.14 14.34 -35.11
CA ALA A 148 -18.49 13.93 -35.52
C ALA A 148 -19.36 15.13 -35.93
N LEU A 149 -19.29 16.24 -35.21
CA LEU A 149 -20.03 17.47 -35.56
C LEU A 149 -19.54 18.09 -36.87
N LEU A 150 -18.24 18.09 -37.12
CA LEU A 150 -17.66 18.59 -38.36
C LEU A 150 -18.09 17.68 -39.58
N GLN A 151 -18.02 16.37 -39.39
CA GLN A 151 -18.44 15.42 -40.41
C GLN A 151 -19.92 15.58 -40.75
N ARG A 152 -20.77 15.79 -39.75
CA ARG A 152 -22.20 16.08 -39.97
C ARG A 152 -22.43 17.37 -40.76
N ARG A 153 -21.65 18.41 -40.51
CA ARG A 153 -21.74 19.68 -41.26
C ARG A 153 -21.33 19.52 -42.70
N VAL A 154 -20.31 18.72 -43.00
CA VAL A 154 -19.86 18.43 -44.36
C VAL A 154 -20.94 17.67 -45.11
N ASN A 155 -21.53 16.62 -44.52
CA ASN A 155 -22.58 15.82 -45.18
C ASN A 155 -23.82 16.65 -45.50
N ILE A 156 -24.25 17.57 -44.60
CA ILE A 156 -25.40 18.45 -44.88
C ILE A 156 -25.13 19.45 -46.01
N ARG A 157 -23.87 19.79 -46.26
CA ARG A 157 -23.47 20.71 -47.34
C ARG A 157 -23.48 20.01 -48.70
N THR A 158 -22.98 18.78 -48.74
CA THR A 158 -22.99 17.96 -49.96
C THR A 158 -24.40 17.59 -50.43
N GLU A 159 -25.34 17.38 -49.49
CA GLU A 159 -26.76 17.10 -49.83
C GLU A 159 -27.52 18.34 -50.38
N LYS A 160 -27.03 19.56 -50.17
CA LYS A 160 -27.66 20.78 -50.68
C LYS A 160 -27.14 21.26 -52.03
N GLU A 161 -25.99 20.72 -52.46
CA GLU A 161 -25.32 21.11 -53.73
C GLU A 161 -25.51 20.05 -54.83
N GLY A 162 -26.17 18.94 -54.57
CA GLY A 162 -26.58 17.89 -55.51
C GLY A 162 -28.10 17.91 -55.76
#